data_5494df2873765305dda0f882db27bc65
#
_entry.id   5494df2873765305dda0f882db27bc65
#
_cell.length_a   1.000
_cell.length_b   1.000
_cell.length_c   1.000
_cell.angle_alpha   90.00
_cell.angle_beta   90.00
_cell.angle_gamma   90.00
#
_symmetry.space_group_name_H-M   'P 1'
#
loop_
_entity.id
_entity.type
_entity.pdbx_description
1 polymer ?
#
loop_
_entity_poly.entity_id
_entity_poly.type
_entity_poly.pdbx_seq_one_letter_code
_entity_poly.pdbx_strand_id
1 'polypeptide(L)'
;MKFYRMNNFYTDQETSGSPIDGSYWDSALIVDDGDYLYSLGDLEFQDFYNIVKEDSEKNNLHFSVKAYVETLISAGVLSNFSRDYSPGFQSPIYPDEVWAAGVTYSDSMRERQAESNSPDVYAKVYNADRPEIFFKGTGDRMQPPGDDLGIRKDSGWDVPESELAVVIINGEIAGYTIGNDMSSRSIEGENPLYLPQAKVYNKSFSIGPCIVLPEEIDPQNLKVGLKIFRNDEIVFDGNSSTAEMKRNVIELVDWLQRSNDLPEVAVLMTGTGIIPPQDFTLKQDDIVEISIEKIGTLRNKISLV
;
A
#
# COMPACT_ATOMS: atom_id res chain seq x y z
N MET A 1 -8.86 -9.01 10.40
CA MET A 1 -7.69 -9.88 10.16
C MET A 1 -6.70 -9.13 9.29
N LYS A 2 -5.41 -9.12 9.65
CA LYS A 2 -4.33 -8.41 8.96
C LYS A 2 -3.19 -9.35 8.69
N PHE A 3 -2.55 -9.22 7.52
CA PHE A 3 -1.39 -10.02 7.14
C PHE A 3 -0.16 -9.12 7.05
N TYR A 4 0.89 -9.51 7.76
CA TYR A 4 2.18 -8.82 7.81
C TYR A 4 3.27 -9.74 7.31
N ARG A 5 4.36 -9.19 6.79
CA ARG A 5 5.62 -9.89 6.63
C ARG A 5 6.61 -9.35 7.65
N MET A 6 7.23 -10.25 8.40
CA MET A 6 8.14 -9.90 9.49
C MET A 6 9.50 -10.55 9.30
N ASN A 7 10.57 -9.78 9.56
CA ASN A 7 11.96 -10.28 9.53
C ASN A 7 12.40 -10.82 10.88
N ASN A 8 13.40 -11.73 10.86
CA ASN A 8 14.07 -12.25 12.04
C ASN A 8 13.09 -12.83 13.07
N PHE A 9 12.21 -13.71 12.59
CA PHE A 9 11.22 -14.31 13.43
C PHE A 9 11.82 -15.48 14.23
N TYR A 10 11.85 -15.34 15.57
CA TYR A 10 12.20 -16.41 16.50
C TYR A 10 10.94 -16.93 17.17
N THR A 11 10.67 -18.22 17.08
CA THR A 11 9.71 -18.88 17.98
C THR A 11 10.47 -19.33 19.22
N ASP A 12 10.42 -18.56 20.31
CA ASP A 12 10.93 -19.02 21.60
C ASP A 12 10.02 -20.13 22.14
N GLN A 13 10.67 -21.23 22.57
CA GLN A 13 10.10 -22.54 22.86
C GLN A 13 9.32 -22.68 24.16
N GLU A 14 8.65 -21.72 24.72
CA GLU A 14 8.02 -21.90 26.03
C GLU A 14 6.49 -21.93 26.06
N THR A 15 5.78 -21.95 24.92
CA THR A 15 4.36 -22.22 24.90
C THR A 15 4.04 -23.53 24.21
N SER A 16 3.31 -24.40 24.92
CA SER A 16 2.94 -25.77 24.54
C SER A 16 2.32 -25.87 23.14
N GLY A 17 3.12 -26.21 22.16
CA GLY A 17 2.72 -26.37 20.77
C GLY A 17 3.88 -26.15 19.80
N SER A 18 5.10 -26.56 20.17
CA SER A 18 6.30 -26.34 19.38
C SER A 18 6.20 -26.85 17.93
N PRO A 19 6.67 -26.07 16.94
CA PRO A 19 7.23 -26.69 15.74
C PRO A 19 8.45 -27.49 16.17
N ILE A 20 8.57 -28.68 15.63
CA ILE A 20 9.40 -29.77 16.12
C ILE A 20 10.92 -29.53 16.04
N ASP A 21 11.41 -28.35 15.63
CA ASP A 21 12.86 -28.15 15.37
C ASP A 21 13.41 -26.72 15.49
N GLY A 22 12.87 -25.84 16.30
CA GLY A 22 13.53 -24.54 16.51
C GLY A 22 13.92 -23.82 15.20
N SER A 23 13.03 -23.79 14.21
CA SER A 23 13.31 -23.23 12.90
C SER A 23 13.44 -21.71 13.01
N TYR A 24 14.57 -21.20 12.57
CA TYR A 24 14.84 -19.80 12.33
C TYR A 24 14.28 -19.44 10.95
N TRP A 25 13.40 -18.45 10.89
CA TRP A 25 12.91 -17.91 9.65
C TRP A 25 13.53 -16.53 9.43
N ASP A 26 14.21 -16.32 8.31
CA ASP A 26 14.69 -14.99 7.92
C ASP A 26 13.50 -14.00 7.75
N SER A 27 12.35 -14.51 7.38
CA SER A 27 11.07 -13.80 7.32
C SER A 27 9.88 -14.76 7.43
N ALA A 28 8.73 -14.30 7.88
CA ALA A 28 7.52 -15.09 7.96
C ALA A 28 6.28 -14.26 7.61
N LEU A 29 5.29 -14.91 6.99
CA LEU A 29 3.94 -14.37 6.84
C LEU A 29 3.21 -14.55 8.16
N ILE A 30 2.71 -13.45 8.70
CA ILE A 30 2.04 -13.38 10.00
C ILE A 30 0.61 -12.92 9.80
N VAL A 31 -0.33 -13.59 10.44
CA VAL A 31 -1.72 -13.13 10.54
C VAL A 31 -2.03 -12.62 11.94
N ASP A 32 -2.64 -11.44 12.02
CA ASP A 32 -3.15 -10.80 13.23
C ASP A 32 -4.68 -10.90 13.22
N ASP A 33 -5.26 -11.65 14.17
CA ASP A 33 -6.71 -11.82 14.30
C ASP A 33 -7.36 -10.76 15.21
N GLY A 34 -6.55 -9.91 15.83
CA GLY A 34 -6.95 -8.88 16.80
C GLY A 34 -6.55 -9.20 18.22
N ASP A 35 -6.50 -10.47 18.60
CA ASP A 35 -6.09 -10.95 19.92
C ASP A 35 -4.66 -11.49 19.94
N TYR A 36 -4.29 -12.25 18.92
CA TYR A 36 -2.99 -12.91 18.78
C TYR A 36 -2.40 -12.72 17.40
N LEU A 37 -1.09 -12.95 17.33
CA LEU A 37 -0.35 -13.12 16.08
C LEU A 37 -0.13 -14.61 15.83
N TYR A 38 -0.26 -15.06 14.56
CA TYR A 38 -0.05 -16.45 14.17
C TYR A 38 0.93 -16.51 13.00
N SER A 39 1.87 -17.44 13.01
CA SER A 39 2.78 -17.67 11.89
C SER A 39 2.17 -18.62 10.87
N LEU A 40 2.21 -18.21 9.60
CA LEU A 40 1.90 -19.04 8.44
C LEU A 40 3.18 -19.62 7.80
N GLY A 41 4.35 -19.39 8.42
CA GLY A 41 5.63 -19.85 7.91
C GLY A 41 6.23 -18.93 6.85
N ASP A 42 7.22 -19.44 6.12
CA ASP A 42 7.90 -18.70 5.06
C ASP A 42 7.11 -18.77 3.74
N LEU A 43 5.93 -18.15 3.76
CA LEU A 43 5.07 -17.97 2.59
C LEU A 43 4.96 -16.49 2.25
N GLU A 44 4.88 -16.18 0.97
CA GLU A 44 4.39 -14.87 0.53
C GLU A 44 2.86 -14.85 0.61
N PHE A 45 2.26 -13.66 0.72
CA PHE A 45 0.80 -13.56 0.82
C PHE A 45 0.09 -14.11 -0.42
N GLN A 46 0.64 -13.90 -1.63
CA GLN A 46 0.08 -14.45 -2.86
C GLN A 46 0.09 -15.98 -2.89
N ASP A 47 1.17 -16.62 -2.38
CA ASP A 47 1.23 -18.09 -2.31
C ASP A 47 0.16 -18.64 -1.37
N PHE A 48 0.01 -18.02 -0.19
CA PHE A 48 -1.03 -18.39 0.75
C PHE A 48 -2.43 -18.19 0.17
N TYR A 49 -2.68 -17.05 -0.49
CA TYR A 49 -3.94 -16.76 -1.18
C TYR A 49 -4.27 -17.83 -2.23
N ASN A 50 -3.30 -18.20 -3.06
CA ASN A 50 -3.46 -19.22 -4.09
C ASN A 50 -3.72 -20.61 -3.49
N ILE A 51 -3.02 -20.99 -2.41
CA ILE A 51 -3.26 -22.25 -1.69
C ILE A 51 -4.71 -22.33 -1.19
N VAL A 52 -5.23 -21.26 -0.59
CA VAL A 52 -6.62 -21.22 -0.10
C VAL A 52 -7.60 -21.33 -1.26
N LYS A 53 -7.33 -20.67 -2.39
CA LYS A 53 -8.17 -20.72 -3.59
C LYS A 53 -8.24 -22.13 -4.16
N GLU A 54 -7.09 -22.76 -4.37
CA GLU A 54 -7.02 -24.15 -4.88
C GLU A 54 -7.70 -25.15 -3.94
N ASP A 55 -7.52 -25.02 -2.63
CA ASP A 55 -8.16 -25.90 -1.65
C ASP A 55 -9.68 -25.75 -1.67
N SER A 56 -10.18 -24.50 -1.79
CA SER A 56 -11.60 -24.22 -1.90
C SER A 56 -12.22 -24.82 -3.15
N GLU A 57 -11.54 -24.71 -4.30
CA GLU A 57 -11.97 -25.29 -5.57
C GLU A 57 -12.01 -26.83 -5.52
N LYS A 58 -10.93 -27.47 -5.02
CA LYS A 58 -10.84 -28.94 -4.89
C LYS A 58 -11.94 -29.51 -4.02
N ASN A 59 -12.31 -28.83 -2.95
CA ASN A 59 -13.29 -29.27 -1.97
C ASN A 59 -14.70 -28.72 -2.24
N ASN A 60 -14.91 -27.96 -3.33
CA ASN A 60 -16.16 -27.29 -3.66
C ASN A 60 -16.69 -26.41 -2.50
N LEU A 61 -15.77 -25.67 -1.85
CA LEU A 61 -16.07 -24.75 -0.76
C LEU A 61 -16.16 -23.32 -1.28
N HIS A 62 -16.84 -22.47 -0.50
CA HIS A 62 -16.81 -21.04 -0.76
C HIS A 62 -15.40 -20.50 -0.45
N PHE A 63 -14.80 -19.79 -1.41
CA PHE A 63 -13.49 -19.17 -1.22
C PHE A 63 -13.56 -18.06 -0.16
N SER A 64 -12.77 -18.19 0.89
CA SER A 64 -12.58 -17.16 1.92
C SER A 64 -11.27 -17.40 2.65
N VAL A 65 -10.32 -16.50 2.49
CA VAL A 65 -9.03 -16.51 3.20
C VAL A 65 -9.27 -16.45 4.71
N LYS A 66 -10.22 -15.63 5.16
CA LYS A 66 -10.57 -15.49 6.58
C LYS A 66 -11.04 -16.82 7.17
N ALA A 67 -12.03 -17.44 6.56
CA ALA A 67 -12.59 -18.72 7.06
C ALA A 67 -11.55 -19.83 7.08
N TYR A 68 -10.63 -19.85 6.11
CA TYR A 68 -9.54 -20.80 6.08
C TYR A 68 -8.60 -20.63 7.26
N VAL A 69 -8.15 -19.39 7.54
CA VAL A 69 -7.30 -19.07 8.70
C VAL A 69 -8.00 -19.42 10.02
N GLU A 70 -9.27 -19.04 10.19
CA GLU A 70 -10.06 -19.37 11.37
C GLU A 70 -10.15 -20.88 11.60
N THR A 71 -10.22 -21.67 10.51
CA THR A 71 -10.19 -23.13 10.58
C THR A 71 -8.84 -23.64 11.08
N LEU A 72 -7.73 -23.12 10.55
CA LEU A 72 -6.38 -23.51 10.99
C LEU A 72 -6.14 -23.14 12.48
N ILE A 73 -6.58 -21.96 12.91
CA ILE A 73 -6.50 -21.52 14.32
C ILE A 73 -7.30 -22.46 15.21
N SER A 74 -8.56 -22.75 14.86
CA SER A 74 -9.47 -23.60 15.63
C SER A 74 -8.98 -25.05 15.73
N ALA A 75 -8.29 -25.53 14.70
CA ALA A 75 -7.66 -26.85 14.67
C ALA A 75 -6.34 -26.91 15.45
N GLY A 76 -5.83 -25.76 15.96
CA GLY A 76 -4.55 -25.71 16.68
C GLY A 76 -3.33 -25.97 15.79
N VAL A 77 -3.44 -25.73 14.48
CA VAL A 77 -2.36 -25.96 13.50
C VAL A 77 -1.34 -24.83 13.54
N LEU A 78 -1.78 -23.59 13.84
CA LEU A 78 -0.92 -22.42 13.84
C LEU A 78 -0.37 -22.13 15.24
N SER A 79 0.91 -21.87 15.35
CA SER A 79 1.53 -21.37 16.58
C SER A 79 1.18 -19.89 16.77
N ASN A 80 0.75 -19.50 17.97
CA ASN A 80 0.47 -18.12 18.33
C ASN A 80 1.57 -17.51 19.20
N PHE A 81 1.63 -16.19 19.24
CA PHE A 81 2.56 -15.43 20.08
C PHE A 81 1.96 -14.07 20.45
N SER A 82 2.58 -13.44 21.47
CA SER A 82 2.12 -12.16 21.98
C SER A 82 2.28 -11.04 20.95
N ARG A 83 1.34 -10.10 20.93
CA ARG A 83 1.41 -8.86 20.14
C ARG A 83 2.48 -7.88 20.62
N ASP A 84 3.08 -8.12 21.79
CA ASP A 84 4.22 -7.32 22.29
C ASP A 84 5.51 -7.56 21.47
N TYR A 85 5.50 -8.61 20.64
CA TYR A 85 6.56 -8.90 19.70
C TYR A 85 6.47 -7.91 18.52
N SER A 86 7.49 -7.05 18.38
CA SER A 86 7.57 -6.04 17.33
C SER A 86 8.86 -6.19 16.53
N PRO A 87 8.96 -7.19 15.65
CA PRO A 87 10.07 -7.29 14.71
C PRO A 87 9.97 -6.20 13.64
N GLY A 88 11.03 -6.04 12.84
CA GLY A 88 11.00 -5.20 11.66
C GLY A 88 9.96 -5.70 10.64
N PHE A 89 9.10 -4.80 10.15
CA PHE A 89 8.16 -5.12 9.09
C PHE A 89 8.84 -5.04 7.73
N GLN A 90 8.52 -5.99 6.87
CA GLN A 90 8.77 -5.92 5.43
C GLN A 90 7.49 -5.53 4.69
N SER A 91 7.59 -5.31 3.38
CA SER A 91 6.39 -5.22 2.57
C SER A 91 5.62 -6.54 2.64
N PRO A 92 4.30 -6.50 2.90
CA PRO A 92 3.49 -7.71 2.98
C PRO A 92 3.33 -8.42 1.62
N ILE A 93 3.70 -7.75 0.53
CA ILE A 93 3.62 -8.25 -0.83
C ILE A 93 4.68 -7.57 -1.71
N TYR A 94 5.20 -8.30 -2.70
CA TYR A 94 6.13 -7.79 -3.72
C TYR A 94 5.43 -7.85 -5.09
N PRO A 95 4.81 -6.73 -5.55
CA PRO A 95 4.07 -6.72 -6.80
C PRO A 95 5.01 -6.76 -8.02
N ASP A 96 4.55 -7.43 -9.09
CA ASP A 96 5.20 -7.37 -10.38
C ASP A 96 5.03 -5.98 -11.01
N GLU A 97 3.82 -5.43 -10.89
CA GLU A 97 3.46 -4.11 -11.39
C GLU A 97 2.70 -3.29 -10.35
N VAL A 98 3.02 -2.00 -10.31
CA VAL A 98 2.28 -1.00 -9.53
C VAL A 98 1.74 0.06 -10.46
N TRP A 99 0.46 0.31 -10.34
CA TRP A 99 -0.30 1.33 -11.05
C TRP A 99 -0.84 2.35 -10.06
N ALA A 100 -1.16 3.54 -10.54
CA ALA A 100 -1.79 4.56 -9.71
C ALA A 100 -2.88 5.30 -10.49
N ALA A 101 -3.88 5.81 -9.77
CA ALA A 101 -4.97 6.61 -10.32
C ALA A 101 -4.81 8.07 -9.90
N GLY A 102 -4.72 8.96 -10.88
CA GLY A 102 -4.60 10.39 -10.65
C GLY A 102 -5.96 11.10 -10.56
N VAL A 103 -5.97 12.25 -9.89
CA VAL A 103 -7.11 13.21 -9.88
C VAL A 103 -8.43 12.57 -9.43
N THR A 104 -8.38 11.71 -8.43
CA THR A 104 -9.56 10.99 -7.92
C THR A 104 -10.32 11.78 -6.84
N TYR A 105 -9.72 12.81 -6.23
CA TYR A 105 -10.32 13.70 -5.24
C TYR A 105 -10.51 15.11 -5.80
N SER A 106 -11.53 15.84 -5.29
CA SER A 106 -11.80 17.23 -5.72
C SER A 106 -10.65 18.18 -5.35
N ASP A 107 -10.04 17.97 -4.20
CA ASP A 107 -8.94 18.78 -3.71
C ASP A 107 -7.68 18.56 -4.55
N SER A 108 -7.39 17.30 -4.89
CA SER A 108 -6.32 16.96 -5.84
C SER A 108 -6.52 17.66 -7.19
N MET A 109 -7.73 17.67 -7.73
CA MET A 109 -8.03 18.38 -8.98
C MET A 109 -7.73 19.88 -8.88
N ARG A 110 -8.17 20.55 -7.80
CA ARG A 110 -8.00 22.00 -7.61
C ARG A 110 -6.53 22.39 -7.50
N GLU A 111 -5.77 21.62 -6.71
CA GLU A 111 -4.33 21.88 -6.55
C GLU A 111 -3.57 21.63 -7.85
N ARG A 112 -3.86 20.54 -8.56
CA ARG A 112 -3.26 20.28 -9.88
C ARG A 112 -3.53 21.39 -10.88
N GLN A 113 -4.74 21.99 -10.85
CA GLN A 113 -5.05 23.13 -11.68
C GLN A 113 -4.22 24.37 -11.30
N ALA A 114 -4.00 24.59 -10.00
CA ALA A 114 -3.23 25.75 -9.51
C ALA A 114 -1.71 25.60 -9.80
N GLU A 115 -1.20 24.36 -9.82
CA GLU A 115 0.21 24.02 -10.00
C GLU A 115 0.66 23.96 -11.47
N SER A 116 -0.27 23.70 -12.38
CA SER A 116 0.05 23.34 -13.77
C SER A 116 0.00 24.51 -14.75
N ASN A 117 0.91 24.47 -15.72
CA ASN A 117 0.84 25.32 -16.91
C ASN A 117 -0.33 24.95 -17.85
N SER A 118 -1.05 23.86 -17.58
CA SER A 118 -2.19 23.37 -18.37
C SER A 118 -3.38 22.99 -17.48
N PRO A 119 -3.98 23.94 -16.72
CA PRO A 119 -4.98 23.66 -15.69
C PRO A 119 -6.25 22.98 -16.20
N ASP A 120 -6.66 23.24 -17.45
CA ASP A 120 -7.88 22.69 -18.06
C ASP A 120 -7.83 21.16 -18.23
N VAL A 121 -6.64 20.57 -18.29
CA VAL A 121 -6.47 19.12 -18.44
C VAL A 121 -7.00 18.39 -17.21
N TYR A 122 -6.66 18.87 -16.02
CA TYR A 122 -7.06 18.23 -14.76
C TYR A 122 -8.57 18.31 -14.48
N ALA A 123 -9.22 19.44 -14.82
CA ALA A 123 -10.67 19.53 -14.74
C ALA A 123 -11.36 18.57 -15.72
N LYS A 124 -10.81 18.42 -16.94
CA LYS A 124 -11.34 17.48 -17.94
C LYS A 124 -11.20 16.05 -17.47
N VAL A 125 -10.03 15.66 -16.93
CA VAL A 125 -9.78 14.31 -16.40
C VAL A 125 -10.70 14.00 -15.22
N TYR A 126 -10.83 14.92 -14.26
CA TYR A 126 -11.72 14.74 -13.11
C TYR A 126 -13.18 14.50 -13.54
N ASN A 127 -13.65 15.18 -14.59
CA ASN A 127 -15.02 15.08 -15.08
C ASN A 127 -15.22 14.03 -16.20
N ALA A 128 -14.16 13.42 -16.71
CA ALA A 128 -14.25 12.40 -17.76
C ALA A 128 -14.85 11.10 -17.25
N ASP A 129 -15.40 10.28 -18.15
CA ASP A 129 -15.81 8.91 -17.84
C ASP A 129 -14.60 8.03 -17.55
N ARG A 130 -13.54 8.16 -18.35
CA ARG A 130 -12.29 7.42 -18.17
C ARG A 130 -11.43 8.07 -17.08
N PRO A 131 -11.02 7.32 -16.02
CA PRO A 131 -10.07 7.80 -15.03
C PRO A 131 -8.68 7.95 -15.62
N GLU A 132 -7.85 8.78 -15.01
CA GLU A 132 -6.42 8.72 -15.20
C GLU A 132 -5.88 7.50 -14.45
N ILE A 133 -5.24 6.59 -15.18
CA ILE A 133 -4.51 5.46 -14.59
C ILE A 133 -3.15 5.41 -15.30
N PHE A 134 -2.08 5.37 -14.52
CA PHE A 134 -0.73 5.36 -15.03
C PHE A 134 0.13 4.29 -14.34
N PHE A 135 1.16 3.84 -15.05
CA PHE A 135 2.15 2.92 -14.51
C PHE A 135 3.05 3.65 -13.52
N LYS A 136 3.12 3.14 -12.28
CA LYS A 136 3.95 3.70 -11.21
C LYS A 136 5.33 3.05 -11.13
N GLY A 137 5.41 1.77 -11.40
CA GLY A 137 6.68 1.06 -11.41
C GLY A 137 6.53 -0.44 -11.27
N THR A 138 7.67 -1.10 -11.22
CA THR A 138 7.82 -2.52 -10.91
C THR A 138 8.29 -2.70 -9.47
N GLY A 139 8.13 -3.88 -8.90
CA GLY A 139 8.45 -4.17 -7.49
C GLY A 139 9.90 -3.85 -7.09
N ASP A 140 10.85 -3.89 -8.04
CA ASP A 140 12.25 -3.53 -7.81
C ASP A 140 12.49 -2.05 -7.44
N ARG A 141 11.50 -1.17 -7.66
CA ARG A 141 11.53 0.24 -7.26
C ARG A 141 10.84 0.51 -5.93
N MET A 142 10.10 -0.46 -5.43
CA MET A 142 9.41 -0.38 -4.15
C MET A 142 10.41 -0.34 -2.99
N GLN A 143 10.05 0.43 -1.97
CA GLN A 143 10.75 0.41 -0.70
C GLN A 143 9.85 -0.17 0.38
N PRO A 144 10.34 -1.12 1.19
CA PRO A 144 9.56 -1.64 2.32
C PRO A 144 9.25 -0.56 3.36
N PRO A 145 8.29 -0.82 4.27
CA PRO A 145 8.11 0.00 5.46
C PRO A 145 9.42 0.14 6.24
N GLY A 146 9.75 1.37 6.63
CA GLY A 146 10.98 1.69 7.37
C GLY A 146 12.19 2.05 6.50
N ASP A 147 12.22 1.65 5.24
CA ASP A 147 13.31 1.97 4.32
C ASP A 147 13.18 3.39 3.73
N ASP A 148 14.26 3.84 3.08
CA ASP A 148 14.34 5.18 2.49
C ASP A 148 13.53 5.29 1.21
N LEU A 149 12.63 6.27 1.13
CA LEU A 149 12.00 6.74 -0.10
C LEU A 149 12.80 7.84 -0.78
N GLY A 150 12.75 7.87 -2.11
CA GLY A 150 13.53 8.79 -2.93
C GLY A 150 12.81 10.11 -3.22
N ILE A 151 13.56 11.22 -3.17
CA ILE A 151 13.25 12.46 -3.87
C ILE A 151 14.35 12.74 -4.90
N ARG A 152 13.97 13.29 -6.05
CA ARG A 152 14.89 13.46 -7.19
C ARG A 152 15.84 14.63 -6.97
N LYS A 153 17.12 14.47 -7.35
CA LYS A 153 18.12 15.56 -7.30
C LYS A 153 17.85 16.68 -8.28
N ASP A 154 17.14 16.39 -9.37
CA ASP A 154 16.76 17.34 -10.41
C ASP A 154 15.35 17.91 -10.23
N SER A 155 14.74 17.71 -9.05
CA SER A 155 13.46 18.27 -8.65
C SER A 155 13.64 19.30 -7.53
N GLY A 156 12.86 20.36 -7.59
CA GLY A 156 12.84 21.41 -6.55
C GLY A 156 11.59 21.36 -5.67
N TRP A 157 10.62 20.52 -6.01
CA TRP A 157 9.36 20.40 -5.29
C TRP A 157 8.83 18.96 -5.35
N ASP A 158 8.97 18.26 -4.24
CA ASP A 158 8.62 16.85 -4.07
C ASP A 158 7.67 16.67 -2.90
N VAL A 159 6.66 15.84 -3.07
CA VAL A 159 5.64 15.56 -2.05
C VAL A 159 5.34 14.05 -1.97
N PRO A 160 4.89 13.55 -0.80
CA PRO A 160 4.29 12.23 -0.68
C PRO A 160 2.81 12.32 -1.05
N GLU A 161 2.27 11.28 -1.63
CA GLU A 161 0.83 11.10 -1.85
C GLU A 161 0.37 9.89 -1.04
N SER A 162 -0.50 10.15 -0.05
CA SER A 162 -1.05 9.14 0.85
C SER A 162 -2.27 8.48 0.22
N GLU A 163 -2.17 7.18 -0.06
CA GLU A 163 -3.17 6.48 -0.86
C GLU A 163 -3.61 5.16 -0.24
N LEU A 164 -4.89 4.86 -0.36
CA LEU A 164 -5.35 3.49 -0.27
C LEU A 164 -4.81 2.73 -1.48
N ALA A 165 -4.23 1.56 -1.27
CA ALA A 165 -3.72 0.71 -2.33
C ALA A 165 -4.47 -0.62 -2.36
N VAL A 166 -4.87 -1.04 -3.55
CA VAL A 166 -5.60 -2.28 -3.81
C VAL A 166 -4.61 -3.36 -4.23
N VAL A 167 -4.57 -4.45 -3.50
CA VAL A 167 -3.79 -5.65 -3.85
C VAL A 167 -4.62 -6.54 -4.75
N ILE A 168 -4.11 -6.83 -5.94
CA ILE A 168 -4.77 -7.63 -6.97
C ILE A 168 -3.92 -8.88 -7.22
N ILE A 169 -4.51 -10.07 -7.05
CA ILE A 169 -3.85 -11.35 -7.30
C ILE A 169 -4.67 -12.09 -8.36
N ASN A 170 -4.03 -12.47 -9.48
CA ASN A 170 -4.68 -13.14 -10.60
C ASN A 170 -5.95 -12.42 -11.09
N GLY A 171 -5.92 -11.07 -11.09
CA GLY A 171 -7.03 -10.23 -11.52
C GLY A 171 -8.15 -10.04 -10.47
N GLU A 172 -8.05 -10.61 -9.28
CA GLU A 172 -9.03 -10.49 -8.19
C GLU A 172 -8.52 -9.58 -7.08
N ILE A 173 -9.40 -8.79 -6.46
CA ILE A 173 -9.05 -7.98 -5.28
C ILE A 173 -8.81 -8.91 -4.09
N ALA A 174 -7.55 -9.04 -3.70
CA ALA A 174 -7.12 -9.89 -2.59
C ALA A 174 -7.08 -9.15 -1.24
N GLY A 175 -6.98 -7.82 -1.26
CA GLY A 175 -6.95 -7.01 -0.06
C GLY A 175 -6.61 -5.55 -0.31
N TYR A 176 -6.44 -4.83 0.80
CA TYR A 176 -6.10 -3.41 0.82
C TYR A 176 -4.89 -3.14 1.71
N THR A 177 -4.10 -2.16 1.33
CA THR A 177 -2.92 -1.72 2.07
C THR A 177 -2.75 -0.21 1.92
N ILE A 178 -1.67 0.35 2.46
CA ILE A 178 -1.30 1.76 2.28
C ILE A 178 -0.25 1.87 1.18
N GLY A 179 -0.40 2.85 0.30
CA GLY A 179 0.60 3.27 -0.67
C GLY A 179 1.11 4.68 -0.38
N ASN A 180 2.38 4.91 -0.67
CA ASN A 180 2.97 6.24 -0.77
C ASN A 180 3.47 6.43 -2.21
N ASP A 181 2.75 7.21 -3.01
CA ASP A 181 3.13 7.59 -4.37
C ASP A 181 3.98 8.85 -4.33
N MET A 182 5.32 8.69 -4.26
CA MET A 182 6.25 9.82 -4.27
C MET A 182 6.22 10.55 -5.60
N SER A 183 6.11 11.88 -5.56
CA SER A 183 5.83 12.71 -6.73
C SER A 183 6.74 13.92 -6.81
N SER A 184 7.36 14.12 -7.99
CA SER A 184 8.02 15.38 -8.33
C SER A 184 6.99 16.36 -8.91
N ARG A 185 6.51 17.30 -8.09
CA ARG A 185 5.54 18.33 -8.51
C ARG A 185 6.13 19.32 -9.51
N SER A 186 7.43 19.62 -9.40
CA SER A 186 8.08 20.50 -10.38
C SER A 186 8.07 19.92 -11.79
N ILE A 187 8.39 18.62 -11.96
CA ILE A 187 8.39 17.97 -13.27
C ILE A 187 6.96 17.78 -13.80
N GLU A 188 6.05 17.37 -12.94
CA GLU A 188 4.65 17.17 -13.31
C GLU A 188 3.95 18.48 -13.70
N GLY A 189 4.19 19.58 -12.96
CA GLY A 189 3.64 20.90 -13.25
C GLY A 189 4.23 21.55 -14.49
N GLU A 190 5.47 21.21 -14.87
CA GLU A 190 6.11 21.72 -16.09
C GLU A 190 5.36 21.28 -17.34
N ASN A 191 5.02 19.99 -17.45
CA ASN A 191 4.27 19.46 -18.58
C ASN A 191 3.59 18.14 -18.21
N PRO A 192 2.27 17.98 -18.38
CA PRO A 192 1.56 16.72 -18.10
C PRO A 192 2.15 15.48 -18.81
N LEU A 193 2.81 15.65 -19.95
CA LEU A 193 3.49 14.55 -20.65
C LEU A 193 4.76 14.04 -19.95
N TYR A 194 5.22 14.76 -18.92
CA TYR A 194 6.37 14.34 -18.10
C TYR A 194 5.94 13.51 -16.88
N LEU A 195 4.65 13.18 -16.76
CA LEU A 195 4.14 12.32 -15.68
C LEU A 195 4.99 11.07 -15.43
N PRO A 196 5.44 10.30 -16.45
CA PRO A 196 6.30 9.15 -16.19
C PRO A 196 7.61 9.52 -15.47
N GLN A 197 8.22 10.66 -15.79
CA GLN A 197 9.45 11.11 -15.12
C GLN A 197 9.18 11.65 -13.71
N ALA A 198 8.01 12.24 -13.50
CA ALA A 198 7.58 12.74 -12.18
C ALA A 198 7.28 11.61 -11.19
N LYS A 199 6.85 10.44 -11.69
CA LYS A 199 6.31 9.33 -10.89
C LYS A 199 7.18 8.08 -10.88
N VAL A 200 7.98 7.82 -11.94
CA VAL A 200 8.76 6.57 -12.10
C VAL A 200 10.24 6.86 -12.02
N TYR A 201 10.81 6.64 -10.84
CA TYR A 201 12.24 6.80 -10.56
C TYR A 201 12.67 5.89 -9.40
N ASN A 202 13.95 5.89 -9.03
CA ASN A 202 14.45 5.03 -7.97
C ASN A 202 13.80 5.37 -6.62
N LYS A 203 13.36 4.34 -5.89
CA LYS A 203 12.75 4.48 -4.57
C LYS A 203 11.49 5.38 -4.57
N SER A 204 10.72 5.35 -5.66
CA SER A 204 9.61 6.30 -5.88
C SER A 204 8.30 5.92 -5.20
N PHE A 205 8.22 4.76 -4.52
CA PHE A 205 7.02 4.37 -3.78
C PHE A 205 7.30 3.35 -2.68
N SER A 206 6.36 3.27 -1.73
CA SER A 206 6.31 2.25 -0.68
C SER A 206 4.91 1.69 -0.54
N ILE A 207 4.81 0.43 -0.11
CA ILE A 207 3.56 -0.29 0.11
C ILE A 207 3.66 -1.05 1.45
N GLY A 208 2.62 -0.98 2.26
CA GLY A 208 2.54 -1.66 3.55
C GLY A 208 1.67 -0.92 4.58
N PRO A 209 1.76 -1.23 5.86
CA PRO A 209 2.62 -2.22 6.51
C PRO A 209 2.01 -3.63 6.47
N CYS A 210 0.73 -3.77 6.15
CA CYS A 210 0.00 -5.03 6.13
C CYS A 210 -1.04 -5.06 5.03
N ILE A 211 -1.58 -6.24 4.74
CA ILE A 211 -2.76 -6.44 3.91
C ILE A 211 -3.96 -6.70 4.81
N VAL A 212 -5.06 -6.01 4.56
CA VAL A 212 -6.36 -6.22 5.20
C VAL A 212 -7.31 -6.81 4.16
N LEU A 213 -8.03 -7.88 4.54
CA LEU A 213 -8.94 -8.57 3.63
C LEU A 213 -10.13 -7.69 3.22
N PRO A 214 -10.71 -7.90 2.03
CA PRO A 214 -11.81 -7.07 1.52
C PRO A 214 -13.05 -7.05 2.43
N GLU A 215 -13.36 -8.16 3.08
CA GLU A 215 -14.51 -8.27 3.99
C GLU A 215 -14.34 -7.55 5.33
N GLU A 216 -13.13 -7.09 5.67
CA GLU A 216 -12.83 -6.44 6.95
C GLU A 216 -13.01 -4.92 6.93
N ILE A 217 -13.02 -4.30 5.75
CA ILE A 217 -13.09 -2.85 5.60
C ILE A 217 -14.01 -2.43 4.45
N ASP A 218 -14.60 -1.25 4.58
CA ASP A 218 -15.24 -0.54 3.47
C ASP A 218 -14.20 0.40 2.85
N PRO A 219 -13.68 0.11 1.65
CA PRO A 219 -12.60 0.90 1.04
C PRO A 219 -13.02 2.33 0.68
N GLN A 220 -14.34 2.61 0.63
CA GLN A 220 -14.88 3.95 0.33
C GLN A 220 -15.17 4.78 1.59
N ASN A 221 -14.84 4.28 2.80
CA ASN A 221 -15.15 4.98 4.05
C ASN A 221 -14.06 4.80 5.10
N LEU A 222 -12.84 5.21 4.79
CA LEU A 222 -11.67 5.12 5.66
C LEU A 222 -11.08 6.50 5.90
N LYS A 223 -10.70 6.79 7.14
CA LYS A 223 -9.91 7.99 7.46
C LYS A 223 -8.48 7.79 6.98
N VAL A 224 -7.93 8.82 6.36
CA VAL A 224 -6.54 8.89 5.89
C VAL A 224 -5.84 10.04 6.59
N GLY A 225 -4.64 9.80 7.10
CA GLY A 225 -3.80 10.82 7.72
C GLY A 225 -2.40 10.82 7.10
N LEU A 226 -1.79 11.99 7.01
CA LEU A 226 -0.42 12.19 6.58
C LEU A 226 0.29 13.10 7.56
N LYS A 227 1.40 12.64 8.15
CA LYS A 227 2.30 13.46 8.96
C LYS A 227 3.70 13.44 8.38
N ILE A 228 4.35 14.60 8.40
CA ILE A 228 5.74 14.71 7.98
C ILE A 228 6.52 15.34 9.13
N PHE A 229 7.60 14.65 9.53
CA PHE A 229 8.48 15.09 10.59
C PHE A 229 9.82 15.55 9.99
N ARG A 230 10.33 16.64 10.50
CA ARG A 230 11.67 17.17 10.19
C ARG A 230 12.36 17.52 11.50
N ASN A 231 13.50 16.88 11.78
CA ASN A 231 14.21 17.01 13.06
C ASN A 231 13.29 16.75 14.28
N ASP A 232 12.48 15.67 14.20
CA ASP A 232 11.51 15.24 15.20
C ASP A 232 10.33 16.20 15.45
N GLU A 233 10.22 17.31 14.70
CA GLU A 233 9.08 18.22 14.73
C GLU A 233 8.11 17.95 13.59
N ILE A 234 6.80 18.04 13.85
CA ILE A 234 5.78 17.93 12.81
C ILE A 234 5.80 19.21 11.96
N VAL A 235 6.18 19.07 10.67
CA VAL A 235 6.17 20.17 9.71
C VAL A 235 4.96 20.15 8.78
N PHE A 236 4.23 19.04 8.77
CA PHE A 236 2.94 18.91 8.08
C PHE A 236 2.06 17.87 8.78
N ASP A 237 0.77 18.15 8.93
CA ASP A 237 -0.25 17.25 9.46
C ASP A 237 -1.55 17.48 8.67
N GLY A 238 -1.95 16.50 7.88
CA GLY A 238 -3.12 16.55 7.00
C GLY A 238 -4.01 15.31 7.17
N ASN A 239 -5.30 15.50 6.93
CA ASN A 239 -6.30 14.44 7.03
C ASN A 239 -7.29 14.52 5.86
N SER A 240 -7.81 13.35 5.44
CA SER A 240 -8.84 13.21 4.42
C SER A 240 -9.62 11.89 4.68
N SER A 241 -10.51 11.56 3.79
CA SER A 241 -11.24 10.29 3.82
C SER A 241 -11.42 9.72 2.42
N THR A 242 -11.35 8.40 2.28
CA THR A 242 -11.68 7.74 1.02
C THR A 242 -13.14 7.95 0.60
N ALA A 243 -14.01 8.39 1.52
CA ALA A 243 -15.37 8.81 1.20
C ALA A 243 -15.43 10.07 0.32
N GLU A 244 -14.36 10.85 0.26
CA GLU A 244 -14.23 12.05 -0.58
C GLU A 244 -13.78 11.73 -2.02
N MET A 245 -13.42 10.47 -2.30
CA MET A 245 -13.11 10.03 -3.65
C MET A 245 -14.34 10.11 -4.54
N LYS A 246 -14.18 10.72 -5.71
CA LYS A 246 -15.21 10.72 -6.77
C LYS A 246 -15.37 9.32 -7.38
N ARG A 247 -14.26 8.59 -7.51
CA ARG A 247 -14.21 7.28 -8.15
C ARG A 247 -14.38 6.16 -7.12
N ASN A 248 -15.17 5.16 -7.49
CA ASN A 248 -15.23 3.93 -6.69
C ASN A 248 -13.97 3.10 -6.91
N VAL A 249 -13.46 2.48 -5.85
CA VAL A 249 -12.24 1.65 -5.91
C VAL A 249 -12.40 0.49 -6.90
N ILE A 250 -13.56 -0.17 -6.91
CA ILE A 250 -13.84 -1.28 -7.85
C ILE A 250 -13.86 -0.76 -9.29
N GLU A 251 -14.45 0.41 -9.53
CA GLU A 251 -14.44 1.05 -10.86
C GLU A 251 -13.01 1.28 -11.36
N LEU A 252 -12.09 1.71 -10.49
CA LEU A 252 -10.70 1.93 -10.86
C LEU A 252 -10.01 0.62 -11.26
N VAL A 253 -10.26 -0.47 -10.51
CA VAL A 253 -9.74 -1.80 -10.85
C VAL A 253 -10.33 -2.30 -12.18
N ASP A 254 -11.63 -2.15 -12.40
CA ASP A 254 -12.28 -2.51 -13.66
C ASP A 254 -11.69 -1.75 -14.86
N TRP A 255 -11.37 -0.46 -14.68
CA TRP A 255 -10.72 0.34 -15.72
C TRP A 255 -9.29 -0.11 -15.99
N LEU A 256 -8.53 -0.45 -14.96
CA LEU A 256 -7.16 -0.94 -15.08
C LEU A 256 -7.10 -2.25 -15.88
N GLN A 257 -8.07 -3.12 -15.69
CA GLN A 257 -8.13 -4.44 -16.32
C GLN A 257 -8.71 -4.42 -17.75
N ARG A 258 -9.28 -3.30 -18.20
CA ARG A 258 -9.88 -3.23 -19.56
C ARG A 258 -8.83 -3.38 -20.65
N SER A 259 -8.83 -4.52 -21.34
CA SER A 259 -7.85 -4.87 -22.38
C SER A 259 -6.40 -4.83 -21.88
N ASN A 260 -6.20 -5.13 -20.59
CA ASN A 260 -4.91 -5.16 -19.92
C ASN A 260 -4.87 -6.38 -18.99
N ASP A 261 -4.18 -7.42 -19.42
CA ASP A 261 -3.96 -8.61 -18.61
C ASP A 261 -2.87 -8.30 -17.58
N LEU A 262 -3.26 -8.23 -16.32
CA LEU A 262 -2.32 -7.97 -15.24
C LEU A 262 -1.45 -9.20 -14.93
N PRO A 263 -0.22 -9.01 -14.45
CA PRO A 263 0.60 -10.09 -13.93
C PRO A 263 -0.06 -10.73 -12.68
N GLU A 264 0.56 -11.80 -12.17
CA GLU A 264 0.04 -12.51 -11.00
C GLU A 264 -0.25 -11.57 -9.83
N VAL A 265 0.68 -10.65 -9.54
CA VAL A 265 0.55 -9.67 -8.46
C VAL A 265 0.64 -8.27 -9.01
N ALA A 266 -0.45 -7.53 -8.93
CA ALA A 266 -0.48 -6.10 -9.22
C ALA A 266 -1.01 -5.31 -8.02
N VAL A 267 -0.60 -4.05 -7.93
CA VAL A 267 -1.14 -3.11 -6.94
C VAL A 267 -1.63 -1.86 -7.66
N LEU A 268 -2.82 -1.38 -7.27
CA LEU A 268 -3.37 -0.11 -7.74
C LEU A 268 -3.49 0.88 -6.57
N MET A 269 -2.73 1.96 -6.60
CA MET A 269 -2.89 3.12 -5.73
C MET A 269 -4.06 3.97 -6.23
N THR A 270 -4.91 4.48 -5.32
CA THR A 270 -6.24 5.02 -5.70
C THR A 270 -6.32 6.54 -5.72
N GLY A 271 -5.19 7.22 -5.53
CA GLY A 271 -5.11 8.68 -5.46
C GLY A 271 -5.19 9.23 -4.04
N THR A 272 -4.80 10.49 -3.89
CA THR A 272 -4.73 11.18 -2.60
C THR A 272 -5.70 12.34 -2.50
N GLY A 273 -6.26 12.52 -1.28
CA GLY A 273 -7.03 13.71 -0.88
C GLY A 273 -6.24 14.67 0.03
N ILE A 274 -4.98 14.35 0.34
CA ILE A 274 -4.13 15.18 1.21
C ILE A 274 -2.98 15.75 0.39
N ILE A 275 -2.92 17.08 0.31
CA ILE A 275 -1.93 17.78 -0.50
C ILE A 275 -1.23 18.82 0.39
N PRO A 276 0.09 18.68 0.59
CA PRO A 276 0.87 19.72 1.26
C PRO A 276 0.81 21.05 0.50
N PRO A 277 0.89 22.20 1.17
CA PRO A 277 0.79 23.51 0.52
C PRO A 277 1.97 23.74 -0.46
N GLN A 278 1.77 24.67 -1.42
CA GLN A 278 2.70 24.89 -2.54
C GLN A 278 4.11 25.36 -2.11
N ASP A 279 4.23 25.94 -0.94
CA ASP A 279 5.52 26.35 -0.35
C ASP A 279 6.21 25.23 0.44
N PHE A 280 5.57 24.04 0.53
CA PHE A 280 6.14 22.87 1.16
C PHE A 280 6.85 21.98 0.15
N THR A 281 8.03 21.50 0.51
CA THR A 281 8.72 20.41 -0.18
C THR A 281 9.41 19.49 0.82
N LEU A 282 9.44 18.19 0.50
CA LEU A 282 10.23 17.20 1.23
C LEU A 282 11.72 17.55 1.18
N LYS A 283 12.43 17.16 2.22
CA LYS A 283 13.88 17.26 2.33
C LYS A 283 14.48 15.92 2.74
N GLN A 284 15.75 15.75 2.44
CA GLN A 284 16.49 14.60 2.95
C GLN A 284 16.36 14.52 4.48
N ASP A 285 16.23 13.30 4.97
CA ASP A 285 16.05 12.92 6.37
C ASP A 285 14.66 13.24 6.96
N ASP A 286 13.71 13.83 6.21
CA ASP A 286 12.31 13.89 6.62
C ASP A 286 11.76 12.47 6.85
N ILE A 287 10.80 12.35 7.77
CA ILE A 287 10.06 11.11 8.00
C ILE A 287 8.62 11.34 7.54
N VAL A 288 8.14 10.47 6.69
CA VAL A 288 6.74 10.46 6.22
C VAL A 288 5.99 9.34 6.92
N GLU A 289 4.89 9.67 7.56
CA GLU A 289 3.94 8.72 8.17
C GLU A 289 2.58 8.87 7.50
N ILE A 290 2.11 7.79 6.88
CA ILE A 290 0.75 7.68 6.32
C ILE A 290 -0.03 6.70 7.16
N SER A 291 -1.18 7.13 7.67
CA SER A 291 -2.09 6.28 8.45
C SER A 291 -3.41 6.10 7.70
N ILE A 292 -3.91 4.87 7.62
CA ILE A 292 -5.26 4.57 7.14
C ILE A 292 -6.00 3.74 8.17
N GLU A 293 -7.23 4.17 8.47
CA GLU A 293 -8.09 3.53 9.46
C GLU A 293 -8.20 2.02 9.19
N LYS A 294 -8.11 1.21 10.25
CA LYS A 294 -8.12 -0.26 10.23
C LYS A 294 -6.92 -0.94 9.54
N ILE A 295 -6.11 -0.23 8.75
CA ILE A 295 -4.89 -0.80 8.14
C ILE A 295 -3.70 -0.60 9.08
N GLY A 296 -3.36 0.64 9.40
CA GLY A 296 -2.24 0.95 10.28
C GLY A 296 -1.47 2.17 9.81
N THR A 297 -0.14 2.14 9.96
CA THR A 297 0.75 3.26 9.61
C THR A 297 1.93 2.76 8.78
N LEU A 298 2.09 3.33 7.60
CA LEU A 298 3.27 3.19 6.75
C LEU A 298 4.23 4.34 7.06
N ARG A 299 5.48 4.02 7.36
CA ARG A 299 6.49 5.00 7.75
C ARG A 299 7.76 4.78 6.94
N ASN A 300 8.28 5.86 6.35
CA ASN A 300 9.51 5.84 5.58
C ASN A 300 10.33 7.11 5.84
N LYS A 301 11.64 7.00 5.70
CA LYS A 301 12.57 8.11 5.71
C LYS A 301 12.84 8.60 4.29
N ILE A 302 13.15 9.89 4.10
CA ILE A 302 13.40 10.48 2.77
C ILE A 302 14.90 10.57 2.50
N SER A 303 15.30 10.16 1.30
CA SER A 303 16.68 10.26 0.78
C SER A 303 16.71 10.86 -0.63
N LEU A 304 17.85 11.46 -1.01
CA LEU A 304 18.10 11.95 -2.37
C LEU A 304 18.53 10.79 -3.29
N VAL A 305 17.94 10.71 -4.49
CA VAL A 305 18.28 9.70 -5.51
C VAL A 305 18.73 10.33 -6.83
#